data_6153ac65d05f9dfe1b7d39a640a0429d
#
_entry.id   6153ac65d05f9dfe1b7d39a640a0429d
#
_cell.length_a   1.000
_cell.length_b   1.000
_cell.length_c   1.000
_cell.angle_alpha   90.00
_cell.angle_beta   90.00
_cell.angle_gamma   90.00
#
_symmetry.space_group_name_H-M   'P 1'
#
loop_
_entity.id
_entity.type
_entity.pdbx_description
1 polymer ?
#
loop_
_entity_poly.entity_id
_entity_poly.type
_entity_poly.pdbx_seq_one_letter_code
_entity_poly.pdbx_strand_id
1 'polypeptide(L)'
;VWHRQDAAEAQRLTRQLEANQHTVPELPRLEKLGSDGLAQAEPTLAHRFAQGLYLPGEGQLDNRQLLAALVVEMERLGVRAHWHSPQSPDTFSPGAPGQPDWVLDCRGLGAKGQWSALRGVRGEVVRIHAPDVTLKRPTRLVHPRYPIYIAPKQDHLFVIGATEIESDDLSPASVRSTLELLSAAYAEHPGFAEGRILEP
;
A
#
# COMPACT_ATOMS: atom_id res chain seq x y z
N VAL A 1 2.77 1.64 14.68
CA VAL A 1 2.35 1.45 16.09
C VAL A 1 2.21 -0.02 16.41
N TRP A 2 2.24 -0.41 17.69
CA TRP A 2 2.07 -1.78 18.16
C TRP A 2 1.51 -1.86 19.58
N HIS A 3 0.84 -2.95 19.88
CA HIS A 3 0.44 -3.27 21.25
C HIS A 3 1.62 -3.80 22.06
N ARG A 4 1.58 -3.66 23.39
CA ARG A 4 2.67 -4.09 24.29
C ARG A 4 3.07 -5.56 24.08
N GLN A 5 2.15 -6.43 23.77
CA GLN A 5 2.37 -7.86 23.51
C GLN A 5 3.19 -8.11 22.22
N ASP A 6 3.21 -7.16 21.28
CA ASP A 6 3.87 -7.27 19.97
C ASP A 6 5.24 -6.59 19.94
N ALA A 7 5.78 -6.24 21.11
CA ALA A 7 7.05 -5.51 21.25
C ALA A 7 8.24 -6.24 20.62
N ALA A 8 8.27 -7.57 20.64
CA ALA A 8 9.35 -8.36 20.04
C ALA A 8 9.38 -8.20 18.52
N GLU A 9 8.21 -8.22 17.87
CA GLU A 9 8.08 -8.01 16.42
C GLU A 9 8.44 -6.58 16.03
N ALA A 10 8.00 -5.59 16.83
CA ALA A 10 8.39 -4.20 16.64
C ALA A 10 9.91 -3.98 16.75
N GLN A 11 10.57 -4.64 17.68
CA GLN A 11 12.04 -4.61 17.81
C GLN A 11 12.74 -5.25 16.60
N ARG A 12 12.21 -6.37 16.09
CA ARG A 12 12.74 -7.02 14.88
C ARG A 12 12.64 -6.08 13.67
N LEU A 13 11.48 -5.47 13.46
CA LEU A 13 11.26 -4.48 12.40
C LEU A 13 12.19 -3.28 12.55
N THR A 14 12.31 -2.74 13.77
CA THR A 14 13.19 -1.60 14.04
C THR A 14 14.62 -1.88 13.63
N ARG A 15 15.17 -3.04 14.03
CA ARG A 15 16.54 -3.44 13.65
C ARG A 15 16.70 -3.57 12.13
N GLN A 16 15.71 -4.11 11.44
CA GLN A 16 15.75 -4.23 9.98
C GLN A 16 15.73 -2.85 9.29
N LEU A 17 14.89 -1.94 9.77
CA LEU A 17 14.83 -0.57 9.24
C LEU A 17 16.11 0.21 9.50
N GLU A 18 16.67 0.10 10.70
CA GLU A 18 17.98 0.71 11.05
C GLU A 18 19.11 0.16 10.17
N ALA A 19 19.13 -1.15 9.91
CA ALA A 19 20.11 -1.76 9.01
C ALA A 19 19.97 -1.23 7.57
N ASN A 20 18.74 -1.08 7.08
CA ASN A 20 18.49 -0.50 5.75
C ASN A 20 18.96 0.95 5.64
N GLN A 21 18.83 1.76 6.70
CA GLN A 21 19.33 3.14 6.73
C GLN A 21 20.86 3.23 6.63
N HIS A 22 21.59 2.22 7.15
CA HIS A 22 23.04 2.14 6.96
C HIS A 22 23.43 1.85 5.50
N THR A 23 22.57 1.14 4.77
CA THR A 23 22.81 0.80 3.36
C THR A 23 22.47 1.97 2.43
N VAL A 24 21.49 2.80 2.80
CA VAL A 24 21.04 3.98 2.03
C VAL A 24 21.04 5.21 2.95
N PRO A 25 22.19 5.89 3.11
CA PRO A 25 22.35 7.00 4.07
C PRO A 25 21.49 8.22 3.80
N GLU A 26 21.01 8.39 2.56
CA GLU A 26 20.15 9.51 2.15
C GLU A 26 18.72 9.39 2.67
N LEU A 27 18.31 8.22 3.15
CA LEU A 27 16.98 8.04 3.74
C LEU A 27 16.88 8.82 5.06
N PRO A 28 15.76 9.53 5.28
CA PRO A 28 15.49 10.16 6.58
C PRO A 28 15.57 9.15 7.72
N ARG A 29 16.15 9.57 8.83
CA ARG A 29 16.33 8.68 9.98
C ARG A 29 15.00 8.31 10.60
N LEU A 30 14.88 7.04 10.94
CA LEU A 30 13.79 6.50 11.74
C LEU A 30 13.76 7.19 13.12
N GLU A 31 12.56 7.61 13.54
CA GLU A 31 12.34 8.19 14.86
C GLU A 31 11.51 7.24 15.74
N LYS A 32 12.00 6.97 16.95
CA LYS A 32 11.25 6.18 17.95
C LYS A 32 10.38 7.15 18.76
N LEU A 33 9.07 6.97 18.69
CA LEU A 33 8.11 7.79 19.41
C LEU A 33 7.66 7.09 20.69
N GLY A 34 7.76 7.79 21.82
CA GLY A 34 7.03 7.49 23.04
C GLY A 34 5.62 8.08 23.01
N SER A 35 4.91 8.02 24.15
CA SER A 35 3.52 8.49 24.26
C SER A 35 3.34 9.95 23.82
N ASP A 36 4.23 10.84 24.22
CA ASP A 36 4.13 12.28 23.91
C ASP A 36 4.38 12.54 22.41
N GLY A 37 5.39 11.89 21.84
CA GLY A 37 5.68 11.99 20.42
C GLY A 37 4.54 11.42 19.57
N LEU A 38 3.93 10.31 20.01
CA LEU A 38 2.79 9.72 19.34
C LEU A 38 1.55 10.64 19.43
N ALA A 39 1.32 11.26 20.59
CA ALA A 39 0.23 12.22 20.78
C ALA A 39 0.38 13.47 19.88
N GLN A 40 1.61 13.89 19.59
CA GLN A 40 1.86 14.97 18.63
C GLN A 40 1.69 14.52 17.18
N ALA A 41 2.19 13.33 16.82
CA ALA A 41 2.14 12.82 15.46
C ALA A 41 0.72 12.38 15.06
N GLU A 42 0.07 11.54 15.88
CA GLU A 42 -1.26 10.97 15.65
C GLU A 42 -2.06 10.95 16.97
N PRO A 43 -2.70 12.07 17.36
CA PRO A 43 -3.40 12.18 18.64
C PRO A 43 -4.44 11.09 18.87
N THR A 44 -5.13 10.66 17.84
CA THR A 44 -6.19 9.64 17.91
C THR A 44 -5.69 8.25 18.26
N LEU A 45 -4.41 7.97 18.06
CA LEU A 45 -3.77 6.70 18.39
C LEU A 45 -3.11 6.70 19.78
N ALA A 46 -2.82 7.86 20.34
CA ALA A 46 -2.07 8.00 21.60
C ALA A 46 -2.76 7.36 22.82
N HIS A 47 -4.10 7.20 22.78
CA HIS A 47 -4.84 6.54 23.85
C HIS A 47 -4.75 5.01 23.81
N ARG A 48 -4.36 4.43 22.69
CA ARG A 48 -4.28 2.97 22.49
C ARG A 48 -2.86 2.45 22.46
N PHE A 49 -1.92 3.28 21.99
CA PHE A 49 -0.53 2.90 21.80
C PHE A 49 0.39 3.82 22.59
N ALA A 50 1.34 3.22 23.29
CA ALA A 50 2.34 3.96 24.06
C ALA A 50 3.62 4.22 23.27
N GLN A 51 3.80 3.55 22.13
CA GLN A 51 5.02 3.61 21.33
C GLN A 51 4.71 3.50 19.83
N GLY A 52 5.56 4.12 19.02
CA GLY A 52 5.51 4.07 17.58
C GLY A 52 6.89 4.25 16.95
N LEU A 53 6.97 3.92 15.67
CA LEU A 53 8.09 4.30 14.81
C LEU A 53 7.55 5.32 13.81
N TYR A 54 8.25 6.41 13.65
CA TYR A 54 7.96 7.40 12.64
C TYR A 54 9.03 7.36 11.55
N LEU A 55 8.58 7.28 10.31
CA LEU A 55 9.43 7.25 9.12
C LEU A 55 9.19 8.54 8.31
N PRO A 56 9.97 9.61 8.53
CA PRO A 56 9.72 10.93 7.94
C PRO A 56 9.74 10.94 6.41
N GLY A 57 10.46 9.99 5.81
CA GLY A 57 10.57 9.87 4.35
C GLY A 57 9.46 9.04 3.69
N GLU A 58 8.57 8.41 4.45
CA GLU A 58 7.44 7.69 3.88
C GLU A 58 6.28 8.63 3.58
N GLY A 59 5.62 8.36 2.46
CA GLY A 59 4.43 9.06 2.02
C GLY A 59 3.42 8.13 1.38
N GLN A 60 2.34 8.70 0.87
CA GLN A 60 1.34 7.97 0.11
C GLN A 60 0.82 8.81 -1.05
N LEU A 61 0.31 8.13 -2.05
CA LEU A 61 -0.43 8.70 -3.16
C LEU A 61 -1.83 8.09 -3.22
N ASP A 62 -2.81 8.83 -3.69
CA ASP A 62 -4.04 8.23 -4.18
C ASP A 62 -3.77 7.68 -5.59
N ASN A 63 -3.64 6.37 -5.70
CA ASN A 63 -3.26 5.71 -6.95
C ASN A 63 -4.32 5.88 -8.05
N ARG A 64 -5.60 6.06 -7.71
CA ARG A 64 -6.67 6.31 -8.71
C ARG A 64 -6.55 7.72 -9.28
N GLN A 65 -6.34 8.71 -8.42
CA GLN A 65 -6.09 10.08 -8.86
C GLN A 65 -4.77 10.18 -9.65
N LEU A 66 -3.73 9.48 -9.20
CA LEU A 66 -2.45 9.43 -9.90
C LEU A 66 -2.60 8.86 -11.31
N LEU A 67 -3.30 7.73 -11.47
CA LEU A 67 -3.51 7.13 -12.79
C LEU A 67 -4.29 8.07 -13.73
N ALA A 68 -5.32 8.74 -13.22
CA ALA A 68 -6.07 9.74 -13.99
C ALA A 68 -5.18 10.91 -14.41
N ALA A 69 -4.36 11.43 -13.50
CA ALA A 69 -3.42 12.51 -13.79
C ALA A 69 -2.34 12.10 -14.81
N LEU A 70 -1.85 10.86 -14.74
CA LEU A 70 -0.90 10.33 -15.70
C LEU A 70 -1.47 10.25 -17.11
N VAL A 71 -2.74 9.88 -17.28
CA VAL A 71 -3.39 9.88 -18.59
C VAL A 71 -3.42 11.29 -19.19
N VAL A 72 -3.81 12.30 -18.40
CA VAL A 72 -3.80 13.70 -18.83
C VAL A 72 -2.40 14.17 -19.21
N GLU A 73 -1.40 13.79 -18.42
CA GLU A 73 -0.01 14.17 -18.70
C GLU A 73 0.55 13.49 -19.95
N MET A 74 0.19 12.22 -20.18
CA MET A 74 0.53 11.50 -21.41
C MET A 74 -0.01 12.25 -22.66
N GLU A 75 -1.27 12.70 -22.63
CA GLU A 75 -1.89 13.48 -23.69
C GLU A 75 -1.13 14.80 -23.91
N ARG A 76 -0.81 15.53 -22.83
CA ARG A 76 -0.03 16.79 -22.88
C ARG A 76 1.34 16.60 -23.50
N LEU A 77 1.98 15.46 -23.26
CA LEU A 77 3.29 15.11 -23.82
C LEU A 77 3.22 14.55 -25.25
N GLY A 78 2.02 14.43 -25.82
CA GLY A 78 1.83 13.91 -27.18
C GLY A 78 2.00 12.39 -27.28
N VAL A 79 1.89 11.67 -26.17
CA VAL A 79 1.93 10.21 -26.17
C VAL A 79 0.65 9.69 -26.83
N ARG A 80 0.80 8.81 -27.81
CA ARG A 80 -0.34 8.15 -28.47
C ARG A 80 -0.77 6.93 -27.66
N ALA A 81 -1.94 6.98 -27.03
CA ALA A 81 -2.54 5.86 -26.33
C ALA A 81 -3.51 5.10 -27.22
N HIS A 82 -3.39 3.80 -27.27
CA HIS A 82 -4.27 2.90 -28.02
C HIS A 82 -5.04 2.02 -27.05
N TRP A 83 -6.14 2.54 -26.52
CA TRP A 83 -7.00 1.82 -25.58
C TRP A 83 -7.71 0.64 -26.26
N HIS A 84 -8.00 -0.42 -25.50
CA HIS A 84 -8.65 -1.63 -25.97
C HIS A 84 -7.94 -2.31 -27.15
N SER A 85 -6.64 -2.09 -27.29
CA SER A 85 -5.80 -2.63 -28.35
C SER A 85 -4.72 -3.55 -27.76
N PRO A 86 -5.08 -4.80 -27.39
CA PRO A 86 -4.10 -5.74 -26.84
C PRO A 86 -3.04 -6.07 -27.87
N GLN A 87 -1.77 -5.94 -27.49
CA GLN A 87 -0.62 -6.25 -28.33
C GLN A 87 0.26 -7.27 -27.61
N SER A 88 0.86 -8.20 -28.40
CA SER A 88 1.93 -9.03 -27.88
C SER A 88 3.29 -8.34 -28.08
N PRO A 89 4.20 -8.36 -27.10
CA PRO A 89 5.56 -7.88 -27.31
C PRO A 89 6.26 -8.51 -28.51
N ASP A 90 5.93 -9.76 -28.84
CA ASP A 90 6.50 -10.52 -29.95
C ASP A 90 6.14 -9.94 -31.34
N THR A 91 5.16 -9.04 -31.41
CA THR A 91 4.80 -8.34 -32.66
C THR A 91 5.75 -7.21 -33.00
N PHE A 92 6.65 -6.84 -32.11
CA PHE A 92 7.61 -5.76 -32.29
C PHE A 92 9.02 -6.31 -32.46
N SER A 93 9.82 -5.60 -33.26
CA SER A 93 11.25 -5.88 -33.47
C SER A 93 12.05 -4.63 -33.09
N PRO A 94 12.37 -4.44 -31.81
CA PRO A 94 13.04 -3.22 -31.33
C PRO A 94 14.31 -2.92 -32.12
N GLY A 95 14.46 -1.64 -32.55
CA GLY A 95 15.60 -1.17 -33.31
C GLY A 95 15.57 -1.48 -34.82
N ALA A 96 14.58 -2.24 -35.32
CA ALA A 96 14.42 -2.43 -36.76
C ALA A 96 13.79 -1.20 -37.44
N PRO A 97 14.04 -0.94 -38.74
CA PRO A 97 13.45 0.21 -39.43
C PRO A 97 11.92 0.24 -39.31
N GLY A 98 11.38 1.36 -38.84
CA GLY A 98 9.94 1.54 -38.64
C GLY A 98 9.38 0.89 -37.38
N GLN A 99 10.22 0.30 -36.56
CA GLN A 99 9.87 -0.27 -35.26
C GLN A 99 10.32 0.64 -34.10
N PRO A 100 9.76 0.47 -32.90
CA PRO A 100 10.22 1.24 -31.73
C PRO A 100 11.63 0.81 -31.32
N ASP A 101 12.39 1.73 -30.70
CA ASP A 101 13.71 1.41 -30.14
C ASP A 101 13.59 0.48 -28.92
N TRP A 102 12.50 0.62 -28.14
CA TRP A 102 12.24 -0.14 -26.93
C TRP A 102 10.79 -0.62 -26.88
N VAL A 103 10.60 -1.79 -26.31
CA VAL A 103 9.29 -2.32 -25.93
C VAL A 103 9.30 -2.63 -24.43
N LEU A 104 8.42 -1.98 -23.70
CA LEU A 104 8.27 -2.17 -22.24
C LEU A 104 6.99 -2.96 -21.98
N ASP A 105 7.12 -4.22 -21.57
CA ASP A 105 5.98 -5.06 -21.22
C ASP A 105 5.57 -4.83 -19.77
N CYS A 106 4.47 -4.11 -19.57
CA CYS A 106 3.91 -3.78 -18.25
C CYS A 106 2.62 -4.56 -17.94
N ARG A 107 2.38 -5.72 -18.59
CA ARG A 107 1.14 -6.50 -18.43
C ARG A 107 1.00 -7.23 -17.10
N GLY A 108 2.01 -7.21 -16.22
CA GLY A 108 1.97 -7.97 -14.97
C GLY A 108 1.73 -9.46 -15.23
N LEU A 109 0.73 -10.07 -14.58
CA LEU A 109 0.39 -11.48 -14.76
C LEU A 109 0.02 -11.84 -16.20
N GLY A 110 -0.38 -10.88 -17.04
CA GLY A 110 -0.63 -11.10 -18.48
C GLY A 110 0.62 -11.53 -19.26
N ALA A 111 1.83 -11.33 -18.71
CA ALA A 111 3.09 -11.79 -19.29
C ALA A 111 3.42 -13.26 -18.95
N LYS A 112 2.63 -13.94 -18.12
CA LYS A 112 2.92 -15.28 -17.60
C LYS A 112 3.09 -16.33 -18.73
N GLY A 113 2.41 -16.15 -19.86
CA GLY A 113 2.55 -17.02 -21.01
C GLY A 113 3.93 -16.98 -21.66
N GLN A 114 4.61 -15.83 -21.63
CA GLN A 114 5.98 -15.65 -22.13
C GLN A 114 7.03 -15.85 -21.02
N TRP A 115 6.65 -15.66 -19.77
CA TRP A 115 7.55 -15.80 -18.62
C TRP A 115 6.93 -16.70 -17.55
N SER A 116 7.17 -17.98 -17.66
CA SER A 116 6.58 -19.02 -16.80
C SER A 116 7.02 -18.94 -15.33
N ALA A 117 8.15 -18.26 -15.03
CA ALA A 117 8.62 -18.05 -13.67
C ALA A 117 7.82 -16.96 -12.92
N LEU A 118 6.98 -16.18 -13.61
CA LEU A 118 6.16 -15.16 -13.01
C LEU A 118 5.09 -15.78 -12.11
N ARG A 119 5.02 -15.33 -10.85
CA ARG A 119 4.03 -15.77 -9.87
C ARG A 119 3.23 -14.57 -9.39
N GLY A 120 1.94 -14.77 -9.18
CA GLY A 120 1.07 -13.76 -8.58
C GLY A 120 1.15 -13.79 -7.07
N VAL A 121 1.10 -12.60 -6.48
CA VAL A 121 0.84 -12.42 -5.06
C VAL A 121 -0.40 -11.54 -4.95
N ARG A 122 -1.47 -12.15 -4.47
CA ARG A 122 -2.77 -11.49 -4.30
C ARG A 122 -2.74 -10.61 -3.06
N GLY A 123 -2.93 -9.31 -3.25
CA GLY A 123 -3.10 -8.34 -2.17
C GLY A 123 -4.55 -7.84 -2.13
N GLU A 124 -5.30 -8.22 -1.11
CA GLU A 124 -6.67 -7.75 -0.91
C GLU A 124 -6.67 -6.55 0.02
N VAL A 125 -7.48 -5.56 -0.29
CA VAL A 125 -7.67 -4.33 0.49
C VAL A 125 -9.15 -4.04 0.67
N VAL A 126 -9.51 -3.28 1.69
CA VAL A 126 -10.87 -2.79 1.90
C VAL A 126 -10.86 -1.27 1.87
N ARG A 127 -11.80 -0.67 1.14
CA ARG A 127 -12.03 0.78 1.15
C ARG A 127 -13.25 1.10 2.01
N ILE A 128 -13.06 2.00 2.95
CA ILE A 128 -14.13 2.42 3.86
C ILE A 128 -14.21 3.95 3.93
N HIS A 129 -15.41 4.44 4.22
CA HIS A 129 -15.66 5.81 4.63
C HIS A 129 -15.94 5.83 6.14
N ALA A 130 -15.13 6.53 6.92
CA ALA A 130 -15.20 6.57 8.37
C ALA A 130 -15.03 8.01 8.88
N PRO A 131 -16.08 8.84 8.90
CA PRO A 131 -16.01 10.26 9.24
C PRO A 131 -15.53 10.53 10.67
N ASP A 132 -15.71 9.57 11.59
CA ASP A 132 -15.30 9.69 12.99
C ASP A 132 -13.81 9.38 13.20
N VAL A 133 -13.09 9.01 12.14
CA VAL A 133 -11.65 8.73 12.20
C VAL A 133 -10.86 9.87 11.59
N THR A 134 -9.87 10.39 12.32
CA THR A 134 -9.06 11.54 11.92
C THR A 134 -7.56 11.21 11.84
N LEU A 135 -7.21 10.06 11.26
CA LEU A 135 -5.81 9.74 10.97
C LEU A 135 -5.26 10.69 9.89
N LYS A 136 -4.09 11.26 10.15
CA LYS A 136 -3.44 12.23 9.27
C LYS A 136 -2.38 11.59 8.36
N ARG A 137 -1.86 10.45 8.78
CA ARG A 137 -0.75 9.76 8.12
C ARG A 137 -1.08 8.30 7.85
N PRO A 138 -0.43 7.68 6.86
CA PRO A 138 -0.45 6.23 6.75
C PRO A 138 0.08 5.62 8.04
N THR A 139 -0.69 4.71 8.61
CA THR A 139 -0.35 4.04 9.86
C THR A 139 -0.23 2.54 9.61
N ARG A 140 0.76 1.92 10.24
CA ARG A 140 0.93 0.47 10.20
C ARG A 140 0.79 -0.09 11.61
N LEU A 141 -0.09 -1.06 11.75
CA LEU A 141 -0.17 -1.90 12.94
C LEU A 141 0.85 -3.03 12.81
N VAL A 142 1.86 -3.01 13.67
CA VAL A 142 2.83 -4.12 13.76
C VAL A 142 2.19 -5.22 14.58
N HIS A 143 1.79 -6.27 13.91
CA HIS A 143 1.17 -7.45 14.51
C HIS A 143 1.74 -8.71 13.84
N PRO A 144 2.15 -9.76 14.61
CA PRO A 144 2.85 -10.91 14.05
C PRO A 144 1.98 -11.75 13.10
N ARG A 145 0.67 -11.71 13.25
CA ARG A 145 -0.26 -12.51 12.43
C ARG A 145 -0.99 -11.66 11.38
N TYR A 146 -1.33 -10.42 11.70
CA TYR A 146 -2.15 -9.55 10.86
C TYR A 146 -1.53 -8.16 10.75
N PRO A 147 -0.35 -8.03 10.11
CA PRO A 147 0.20 -6.71 9.85
C PRO A 147 -0.69 -6.01 8.83
N ILE A 148 -1.20 -4.84 9.20
CA ILE A 148 -1.99 -4.03 8.29
C ILE A 148 -1.41 -2.63 8.15
N TYR A 149 -1.77 -1.97 7.07
CA TYR A 149 -1.67 -0.53 6.94
C TYR A 149 -3.05 0.11 6.78
N ILE A 150 -3.18 1.31 7.28
CA ILE A 150 -4.34 2.17 7.08
C ILE A 150 -3.84 3.43 6.40
N ALA A 151 -4.30 3.66 5.17
CA ALA A 151 -3.91 4.82 4.37
C ALA A 151 -5.09 5.80 4.26
N PRO A 152 -5.08 6.91 5.01
CA PRO A 152 -6.09 7.95 4.90
C PRO A 152 -6.06 8.60 3.51
N LYS A 153 -7.22 8.87 2.94
CA LYS A 153 -7.43 9.62 1.71
C LYS A 153 -8.28 10.86 2.01
N GLN A 154 -8.58 11.66 0.99
CA GLN A 154 -9.52 12.78 1.15
C GLN A 154 -10.91 12.28 1.56
N ASP A 155 -11.71 13.17 2.14
CA ASP A 155 -13.12 12.96 2.48
C ASP A 155 -13.35 11.74 3.40
N HIS A 156 -12.50 11.56 4.41
CA HIS A 156 -12.59 10.45 5.38
C HIS A 156 -12.62 9.06 4.75
N LEU A 157 -12.04 8.94 3.56
CA LEU A 157 -11.81 7.65 2.93
C LEU A 157 -10.54 7.02 3.46
N PHE A 158 -10.57 5.71 3.67
CA PHE A 158 -9.43 4.92 4.12
C PHE A 158 -9.27 3.68 3.25
N VAL A 159 -8.02 3.35 2.95
CA VAL A 159 -7.65 2.06 2.38
C VAL A 159 -6.97 1.25 3.47
N ILE A 160 -7.56 0.11 3.79
CA ILE A 160 -7.03 -0.84 4.78
C ILE A 160 -6.49 -2.04 4.01
N GLY A 161 -5.24 -2.38 4.22
CA GLY A 161 -4.58 -3.47 3.53
C GLY A 161 -3.35 -3.99 4.25
N ALA A 162 -2.74 -4.98 3.73
CA ALA A 162 -3.21 -5.85 2.68
C ALA A 162 -2.94 -7.30 3.07
N THR A 163 -3.71 -8.20 2.46
CA THR A 163 -3.33 -9.61 2.49
C THR A 163 -2.15 -9.85 1.56
N GLU A 164 -1.47 -10.97 1.77
CA GLU A 164 -0.34 -11.40 0.96
C GLU A 164 -0.50 -12.90 0.72
N ILE A 165 -1.13 -13.26 -0.40
CA ILE A 165 -1.53 -14.62 -0.71
C ILE A 165 -0.87 -15.03 -2.03
N GLU A 166 -0.06 -16.09 -2.04
CA GLU A 166 0.48 -16.64 -3.30
C GLU A 166 -0.68 -17.22 -4.14
N SER A 167 -1.19 -16.43 -5.07
CA SER A 167 -2.29 -16.81 -5.94
C SER A 167 -2.36 -15.90 -7.17
N ASP A 168 -2.74 -16.47 -8.30
CA ASP A 168 -3.07 -15.73 -9.53
C ASP A 168 -4.58 -15.38 -9.62
N ASP A 169 -5.36 -15.71 -8.59
CA ASP A 169 -6.80 -15.45 -8.55
C ASP A 169 -7.11 -13.94 -8.51
N LEU A 170 -7.91 -13.48 -9.46
CA LEU A 170 -8.35 -12.09 -9.61
C LEU A 170 -9.82 -11.88 -9.18
N SER A 171 -10.44 -12.87 -8.54
CA SER A 171 -11.80 -12.75 -8.02
C SER A 171 -11.90 -11.68 -6.91
N PRO A 172 -13.10 -11.22 -6.53
CA PRO A 172 -13.28 -10.28 -5.41
C PRO A 172 -12.68 -10.78 -4.10
N ALA A 173 -12.42 -9.86 -3.18
CA ALA A 173 -11.84 -10.17 -1.87
C ALA A 173 -12.69 -11.21 -1.11
N SER A 174 -12.00 -12.10 -0.41
CA SER A 174 -12.67 -13.15 0.37
C SER A 174 -13.29 -12.59 1.65
N VAL A 175 -14.34 -13.25 2.14
CA VAL A 175 -14.94 -12.93 3.45
C VAL A 175 -13.89 -13.01 4.56
N ARG A 176 -13.01 -14.02 4.52
CA ARG A 176 -11.93 -14.17 5.51
C ARG A 176 -11.03 -12.94 5.52
N SER A 177 -10.48 -12.55 4.38
CA SER A 177 -9.57 -11.42 4.27
C SER A 177 -10.23 -10.11 4.71
N THR A 178 -11.48 -9.91 4.30
CA THR A 178 -12.25 -8.73 4.69
C THR A 178 -12.43 -8.67 6.22
N LEU A 179 -12.79 -9.79 6.86
CA LEU A 179 -12.93 -9.86 8.32
C LEU A 179 -11.60 -9.62 9.04
N GLU A 180 -10.50 -10.19 8.56
CA GLU A 180 -9.17 -10.01 9.14
C GLU A 180 -8.73 -8.54 9.07
N LEU A 181 -8.86 -7.91 7.90
CA LEU A 181 -8.49 -6.50 7.69
C LEU A 181 -9.33 -5.56 8.55
N LEU A 182 -10.65 -5.74 8.55
CA LEU A 182 -11.55 -4.88 9.32
C LEU A 182 -11.39 -5.08 10.83
N SER A 183 -11.17 -6.31 11.30
CA SER A 183 -10.91 -6.58 12.72
C SER A 183 -9.63 -5.92 13.19
N ALA A 184 -8.57 -5.95 12.36
CA ALA A 184 -7.31 -5.31 12.68
C ALA A 184 -7.44 -3.77 12.67
N ALA A 185 -8.18 -3.19 11.72
CA ALA A 185 -8.46 -1.76 11.68
C ALA A 185 -9.26 -1.30 12.91
N TYR A 186 -10.28 -2.06 13.29
CA TYR A 186 -11.05 -1.80 14.51
C TYR A 186 -10.16 -1.88 15.77
N ALA A 187 -9.24 -2.83 15.81
CA ALA A 187 -8.27 -2.93 16.91
C ALA A 187 -7.32 -1.73 16.94
N GLU A 188 -7.01 -1.11 15.82
CA GLU A 188 -6.19 0.11 15.75
C GLU A 188 -6.99 1.36 16.18
N HIS A 189 -8.20 1.52 15.67
CA HIS A 189 -9.05 2.67 16.00
C HIS A 189 -10.54 2.30 16.04
N PRO A 190 -11.25 2.49 17.19
CA PRO A 190 -12.64 2.03 17.34
C PRO A 190 -13.63 2.77 16.43
N GLY A 191 -13.32 3.98 15.96
CA GLY A 191 -14.16 4.71 15.01
C GLY A 191 -14.37 4.00 13.68
N PHE A 192 -13.53 3.01 13.35
CA PHE A 192 -13.75 2.20 12.16
C PHE A 192 -14.96 1.26 12.27
N ALA A 193 -15.44 0.97 13.48
CA ALA A 193 -16.63 0.13 13.68
C ALA A 193 -17.88 0.69 12.96
N GLU A 194 -18.02 2.01 12.92
CA GLU A 194 -19.16 2.70 12.31
C GLU A 194 -18.90 3.09 10.85
N GLY A 195 -17.72 2.78 10.33
CA GLY A 195 -17.35 3.02 8.94
C GLY A 195 -18.23 2.25 7.95
N ARG A 196 -18.37 2.80 6.76
CA ARG A 196 -19.14 2.19 5.66
C ARG A 196 -18.17 1.55 4.67
N ILE A 197 -18.31 0.26 4.42
CA ILE A 197 -17.54 -0.45 3.40
C ILE A 197 -18.04 0.04 2.04
N LEU A 198 -17.13 0.57 1.24
CA LEU A 198 -17.41 1.03 -0.12
C LEU A 198 -17.03 -0.05 -1.13
N GLU A 199 -15.87 -0.65 -0.93
CA GLU A 199 -15.32 -1.69 -1.80
C GLU A 199 -14.45 -2.64 -0.94
N PRO A 200 -14.67 -3.95 -1.02
CA PRO A 200 -13.76 -4.94 -0.48
C PRO A 200 -12.57 -5.19 -1.41
#